data_1dfb6c704c0e536cab72e49933bb2de0
#
_entry.id   1dfb6c704c0e536cab72e49933bb2de0
#
_cell.length_a   1.000
_cell.length_b   1.000
_cell.length_c   1.000
_cell.angle_alpha   90.00
_cell.angle_beta   90.00
_cell.angle_gamma   90.00
#
_symmetry.space_group_name_H-M   'P 1'
#
loop_
_entity.id
_entity.type
_entity.pdbx_description
1 polymer ?
#
loop_
_entity_poly.entity_id
_entity_poly.type
_entity_poly.pdbx_seq_one_letter_code
_entity_poly.pdbx_strand_id
1 'polypeptide(L)'
;MACALRFRSAQHSNAARVTRFPARFRAIAATLLIATARHASTAQGVRPPLRWGGDAEGGAPFVEADPADPSKVRGFDVEIAGMIAHGLGREPRFVQVQWSSIEQSLERGDFDLGMSGLEDRPQLRERHSVTIPYYEFREVLAVRPADSARYRRLSDLRGKRVATLGATTAYQILTDARDSLHLVPVSYDDDVHPYADLVAGRVDAVLLDNIIAERSLRRTGGFVIEPEPVAIGHYVAVFPKAMAAERDSANAILRARMKDGSLERVFRQWNVWDSTQARYFQRELATSAAPSAVQSGGSATAITSASTYVPALLRAAGITLLLSCLAMALAVALGICVAAGRVYAAAPVRALLTVYVEVVRGTPVLLQLFVIYYGLSSVVRLPAFAAAVLGLGLNYAAYESEIYRSALEAIARQQLEAARTLGLTEFQILRYVRAPQALRLALAPMTNDFVALLKDSSLVSVITVVELTKQTAIYATNVGSWVVPGALCAIAYLMLSLPLSRAARVLERRWSAT
;
A
#
# COMPACT_ATOMS: atom_id res chain seq x y z
N MET A 1 24.98 7.55 -65.27
CA MET A 1 24.30 8.76 -65.79
C MET A 1 23.85 9.58 -64.61
N ALA A 2 24.45 10.78 -64.53
CA ALA A 2 24.31 11.74 -63.45
C ALA A 2 23.00 12.49 -63.50
N CYS A 3 22.44 12.85 -62.35
CA CYS A 3 21.63 14.04 -62.17
C CYS A 3 21.82 14.59 -60.76
N ALA A 4 22.63 15.64 -60.69
CA ALA A 4 22.82 16.48 -59.53
C ALA A 4 21.80 17.61 -59.55
N LEU A 5 21.13 17.90 -58.47
CA LEU A 5 20.35 19.11 -58.27
C LEU A 5 20.92 19.91 -57.10
N ARG A 6 21.50 21.04 -57.46
CA ARG A 6 21.95 22.14 -56.57
C ARG A 6 20.74 22.85 -56.00
N PHE A 7 20.73 23.09 -54.68
CA PHE A 7 19.90 24.14 -54.10
C PHE A 7 20.81 25.28 -53.61
N ARG A 8 20.53 26.48 -54.17
CA ARG A 8 21.16 27.74 -53.87
C ARG A 8 20.67 28.31 -52.54
N SER A 9 21.60 28.79 -51.76
CA SER A 9 21.38 29.69 -50.65
C SER A 9 20.79 31.02 -51.08
N ALA A 10 19.70 31.45 -50.46
CA ALA A 10 19.25 32.83 -50.47
C ALA A 10 19.26 33.37 -49.06
N GLN A 11 20.27 34.22 -48.79
CA GLN A 11 20.26 35.09 -47.62
C GLN A 11 19.28 36.24 -47.88
N HIS A 12 18.27 36.39 -47.03
CA HIS A 12 17.54 37.64 -46.91
C HIS A 12 17.65 38.12 -45.46
N SER A 13 18.39 39.23 -45.32
CA SER A 13 18.42 40.08 -44.16
C SER A 13 17.04 40.72 -43.96
N ASN A 14 16.43 40.52 -42.80
CA ASN A 14 15.30 41.32 -42.36
C ASN A 14 15.67 42.05 -41.05
N ALA A 15 15.93 43.35 -41.21
CA ALA A 15 16.13 44.27 -40.11
C ALA A 15 14.86 44.36 -39.24
N ALA A 16 15.01 44.12 -37.95
CA ALA A 16 13.95 44.26 -36.98
C ALA A 16 13.47 45.73 -36.89
N ARG A 17 12.25 46.00 -37.33
CA ARG A 17 11.52 47.21 -36.98
C ARG A 17 11.07 47.16 -35.54
N VAL A 18 11.71 47.93 -34.68
CA VAL A 18 11.25 48.20 -33.31
C VAL A 18 10.00 49.10 -33.42
N THR A 19 8.82 48.53 -33.23
CA THR A 19 7.58 49.30 -33.10
C THR A 19 7.54 49.94 -31.71
N ARG A 20 7.65 51.29 -31.70
CA ARG A 20 7.45 52.14 -30.51
C ARG A 20 5.97 52.07 -30.10
N PHE A 21 5.67 51.49 -28.97
CA PHE A 21 4.35 51.55 -28.33
C PHE A 21 4.05 53.01 -27.87
N PRO A 22 2.82 53.52 -28.08
CA PRO A 22 2.46 54.88 -27.73
C PRO A 22 2.42 55.07 -26.19
N ALA A 23 2.85 56.23 -25.73
CA ALA A 23 3.01 56.61 -24.32
C ALA A 23 1.78 56.44 -23.43
N ARG A 24 0.59 56.26 -24.00
CA ARG A 24 -0.66 56.05 -23.27
C ARG A 24 -0.76 54.68 -22.58
N PHE A 25 -0.01 53.68 -23.02
CA PHE A 25 0.02 52.35 -22.38
C PHE A 25 0.92 52.30 -21.12
N ARG A 26 1.89 53.20 -21.02
CA ARG A 26 2.76 53.28 -19.83
C ARG A 26 2.06 53.92 -18.62
N ALA A 27 1.09 54.80 -18.84
CA ALA A 27 0.31 55.40 -17.75
C ALA A 27 -0.68 54.42 -17.13
N ILE A 28 -1.29 53.52 -17.93
CA ILE A 28 -2.27 52.52 -17.43
C ILE A 28 -1.54 51.42 -16.64
N ALA A 29 -0.35 51.00 -17.06
CA ALA A 29 0.43 49.99 -16.33
C ALA A 29 0.95 50.51 -14.97
N ALA A 30 1.35 51.80 -14.91
CA ALA A 30 1.78 52.43 -13.66
C ALA A 30 0.62 52.67 -12.69
N THR A 31 -0.58 52.99 -13.19
CA THR A 31 -1.78 53.18 -12.35
C THR A 31 -2.33 51.84 -11.81
N LEU A 32 -2.22 50.74 -12.57
CA LEU A 32 -2.57 49.40 -12.07
C LEU A 32 -1.59 48.89 -11.01
N LEU A 33 -0.27 49.15 -11.15
CA LEU A 33 0.73 48.78 -10.15
C LEU A 33 0.59 49.57 -8.84
N ILE A 34 0.18 50.84 -8.90
CA ILE A 34 -0.05 51.69 -7.71
C ILE A 34 -1.40 51.32 -7.03
N ALA A 35 -2.42 50.91 -7.80
CA ALA A 35 -3.68 50.41 -7.24
C ALA A 35 -3.54 49.07 -6.53
N THR A 36 -2.68 48.15 -7.02
CA THR A 36 -2.41 46.89 -6.35
C THR A 36 -1.52 47.04 -5.10
N ALA A 37 -0.67 48.08 -5.05
CA ALA A 37 0.16 48.37 -3.87
C ALA A 37 -0.61 49.06 -2.72
N ARG A 38 -1.78 49.65 -2.97
CA ARG A 38 -2.61 50.29 -1.93
C ARG A 38 -3.66 49.36 -1.29
N HIS A 39 -3.85 48.14 -1.80
CA HIS A 39 -4.72 47.14 -1.16
C HIS A 39 -3.95 46.12 -0.32
N ALA A 40 -2.64 46.29 -0.12
CA ALA A 40 -1.81 45.40 0.71
C ALA A 40 -1.62 45.89 2.16
N SER A 41 -2.46 46.81 2.64
CA SER A 41 -2.32 47.35 3.99
C SER A 41 -3.64 47.50 4.70
N THR A 42 -4.27 46.38 5.07
CA THR A 42 -5.14 46.14 6.24
C THR A 42 -5.81 44.73 6.17
N ALA A 43 -5.12 43.74 5.70
CA ALA A 43 -5.49 42.36 6.08
C ALA A 43 -4.69 42.04 7.36
N GLN A 44 -5.31 42.17 8.52
CA GLN A 44 -4.88 41.49 9.71
C GLN A 44 -4.62 40.03 9.34
N GLY A 45 -3.36 39.60 9.41
CA GLY A 45 -2.88 38.37 8.82
C GLY A 45 -3.58 37.13 9.38
N VAL A 46 -4.58 36.66 8.66
CA VAL A 46 -5.08 35.29 8.85
C VAL A 46 -3.90 34.37 8.52
N ARG A 47 -3.35 33.74 9.55
CA ARG A 47 -2.29 32.74 9.34
C ARG A 47 -2.83 31.65 8.41
N PRO A 48 -2.02 31.10 7.50
CA PRO A 48 -2.48 30.02 6.62
C PRO A 48 -2.98 28.83 7.46
N PRO A 49 -3.97 28.08 6.98
CA PRO A 49 -4.53 26.94 7.72
C PRO A 49 -3.41 25.96 8.07
N LEU A 50 -3.52 25.30 9.24
CA LEU A 50 -2.65 24.20 9.62
C LEU A 50 -3.10 22.96 8.84
N ARG A 51 -2.34 22.57 7.85
CA ARG A 51 -2.60 21.31 7.13
C ARG A 51 -2.12 20.17 8.01
N TRP A 52 -2.97 19.18 8.26
CA TRP A 52 -2.58 18.01 9.02
C TRP A 52 -2.94 16.73 8.27
N GLY A 53 -2.00 15.79 8.23
CA GLY A 53 -2.11 14.51 7.55
C GLY A 53 -2.50 13.38 8.48
N GLY A 54 -3.47 12.57 8.07
CA GLY A 54 -3.93 11.38 8.77
C GLY A 54 -4.62 10.41 7.81
N ASP A 55 -4.90 9.21 8.30
CA ASP A 55 -5.51 8.14 7.52
C ASP A 55 -6.95 7.86 8.00
N ALA A 56 -7.93 8.27 7.21
CA ALA A 56 -9.34 8.01 7.49
C ALA A 56 -9.77 6.57 7.13
N GLU A 57 -8.94 5.81 6.42
CA GLU A 57 -9.19 4.40 6.13
C GLU A 57 -8.89 3.50 7.34
N GLY A 58 -7.97 3.93 8.22
CA GLY A 58 -7.64 3.24 9.48
C GLY A 58 -8.78 3.20 10.49
N GLY A 59 -9.75 4.10 10.34
CA GLY A 59 -11.01 4.09 11.07
C GLY A 59 -10.96 4.66 12.50
N ALA A 60 -12.15 4.68 13.12
CA ALA A 60 -12.32 5.12 14.51
C ALA A 60 -11.46 4.27 15.48
N PRO A 61 -11.00 4.85 16.60
CA PRO A 61 -11.35 6.19 17.08
C PRO A 61 -10.37 7.29 16.69
N PHE A 62 -9.33 6.98 15.88
CA PHE A 62 -8.29 7.94 15.50
C PHE A 62 -8.81 8.96 14.48
N VAL A 63 -8.98 8.51 13.26
CA VAL A 63 -9.53 9.30 12.14
C VAL A 63 -10.42 8.38 11.31
N GLU A 64 -11.66 8.76 11.07
CA GLU A 64 -12.56 8.07 10.15
C GLU A 64 -13.40 9.08 9.36
N ALA A 65 -13.91 8.67 8.20
CA ALA A 65 -14.91 9.46 7.49
C ALA A 65 -16.19 9.56 8.33
N ASP A 66 -16.80 10.75 8.40
CA ASP A 66 -18.05 10.94 9.12
C ASP A 66 -19.17 10.18 8.38
N PRO A 67 -19.88 9.25 9.03
CA PRO A 67 -20.98 8.52 8.42
C PRO A 67 -22.13 9.41 7.91
N ALA A 68 -22.33 10.61 8.50
CA ALA A 68 -23.35 11.55 8.08
C ALA A 68 -22.88 12.43 6.91
N ASP A 69 -21.58 12.70 6.80
CA ASP A 69 -20.98 13.50 5.73
C ASP A 69 -19.58 12.95 5.39
N PRO A 70 -19.48 12.01 4.45
CA PRO A 70 -18.19 11.37 4.12
C PRO A 70 -17.11 12.33 3.59
N SER A 71 -17.45 13.60 3.31
CA SER A 71 -16.47 14.64 2.98
C SER A 71 -15.73 15.19 4.20
N LYS A 72 -16.18 14.86 5.40
CA LYS A 72 -15.59 15.26 6.68
C LYS A 72 -14.99 14.07 7.39
N VAL A 73 -14.09 14.36 8.29
CA VAL A 73 -13.46 13.36 9.17
C VAL A 73 -13.82 13.63 10.63
N ARG A 74 -13.90 12.56 11.42
CA ARG A 74 -14.12 12.60 12.86
C ARG A 74 -13.15 11.64 13.57
N GLY A 75 -12.92 11.80 14.83
CA GLY A 75 -12.01 11.00 15.64
C GLY A 75 -11.32 11.83 16.70
N PHE A 76 -10.71 11.19 17.71
CA PHE A 76 -10.02 11.95 18.73
C PHE A 76 -8.79 12.69 18.18
N ASP A 77 -8.09 12.15 17.19
CA ASP A 77 -6.96 12.84 16.54
C ASP A 77 -7.42 14.05 15.73
N VAL A 78 -8.63 14.01 15.14
CA VAL A 78 -9.25 15.17 14.47
C VAL A 78 -9.48 16.30 15.48
N GLU A 79 -10.03 15.96 16.66
CA GLU A 79 -10.31 16.95 17.71
C GLU A 79 -9.00 17.50 18.31
N ILE A 80 -7.98 16.66 18.52
CA ILE A 80 -6.67 17.08 19.02
C ILE A 80 -5.94 17.96 17.99
N ALA A 81 -5.96 17.59 16.70
CA ALA A 81 -5.41 18.41 15.62
C ALA A 81 -6.10 19.79 15.57
N GLY A 82 -7.43 19.82 15.78
CA GLY A 82 -8.20 21.05 15.93
C GLY A 82 -7.75 21.89 17.13
N MET A 83 -7.54 21.28 18.30
CA MET A 83 -7.04 21.97 19.49
C MET A 83 -5.65 22.58 19.24
N ILE A 84 -4.75 21.84 18.61
CA ILE A 84 -3.41 22.33 18.27
C ILE A 84 -3.51 23.49 17.27
N ALA A 85 -4.29 23.34 16.18
CA ALA A 85 -4.45 24.37 15.17
C ALA A 85 -5.00 25.68 15.74
N HIS A 86 -6.12 25.62 16.47
CA HIS A 86 -6.73 26.79 17.10
C HIS A 86 -5.80 27.43 18.13
N GLY A 87 -5.08 26.62 18.91
CA GLY A 87 -4.08 27.12 19.86
C GLY A 87 -2.90 27.83 19.18
N LEU A 88 -2.56 27.45 17.95
CA LEU A 88 -1.59 28.14 17.10
C LEU A 88 -2.18 29.35 16.34
N GLY A 89 -3.48 29.65 16.51
CA GLY A 89 -4.18 30.71 15.78
C GLY A 89 -4.34 30.40 14.28
N ARG A 90 -4.52 29.12 13.91
CA ARG A 90 -4.68 28.63 12.54
C ARG A 90 -5.93 27.75 12.46
N GLU A 91 -6.59 27.73 11.29
CA GLU A 91 -7.68 26.79 11.03
C GLU A 91 -7.14 25.40 10.67
N PRO A 92 -7.72 24.30 11.20
CA PRO A 92 -7.29 22.94 10.85
C PRO A 92 -7.78 22.58 9.45
N ARG A 93 -6.90 21.99 8.63
CA ARG A 93 -7.25 21.46 7.31
C ARG A 93 -6.72 20.03 7.18
N PHE A 94 -7.62 19.06 7.12
CA PHE A 94 -7.28 17.66 6.92
C PHE A 94 -6.73 17.37 5.52
N VAL A 95 -5.73 16.49 5.46
CA VAL A 95 -5.14 15.95 4.23
C VAL A 95 -5.13 14.43 4.37
N GLN A 96 -5.93 13.74 3.54
CA GLN A 96 -5.92 12.28 3.52
C GLN A 96 -4.57 11.77 3.03
N VAL A 97 -3.99 10.84 3.77
CA VAL A 97 -2.76 10.14 3.42
C VAL A 97 -2.79 8.75 4.03
N GLN A 98 -2.28 7.77 3.31
CA GLN A 98 -2.15 6.40 3.84
C GLN A 98 -1.21 6.39 5.04
N TRP A 99 -1.57 5.67 6.11
CA TRP A 99 -0.85 5.67 7.40
C TRP A 99 0.66 5.43 7.26
N SER A 100 1.04 4.42 6.49
CA SER A 100 2.45 4.08 6.22
C SER A 100 3.24 5.16 5.45
N SER A 101 2.56 6.16 4.88
CA SER A 101 3.14 7.24 4.08
C SER A 101 3.15 8.61 4.79
N ILE A 102 2.63 8.69 6.03
CA ILE A 102 2.51 9.96 6.77
C ILE A 102 3.88 10.62 6.94
N GLU A 103 4.91 9.90 7.40
CA GLU A 103 6.25 10.43 7.64
C GLU A 103 6.86 11.03 6.36
N GLN A 104 6.76 10.30 5.25
CA GLN A 104 7.32 10.75 3.96
C GLN A 104 6.56 11.94 3.35
N SER A 105 5.24 11.94 3.49
CA SER A 105 4.41 13.06 3.03
C SER A 105 4.66 14.32 3.83
N LEU A 106 4.95 14.17 5.14
CA LEU A 106 5.39 15.27 5.99
C LEU A 106 6.75 15.84 5.54
N GLU A 107 7.71 14.97 5.20
CA GLU A 107 9.03 15.39 4.68
C GLU A 107 8.93 16.11 3.33
N ARG A 108 7.99 15.71 2.46
CA ARG A 108 7.71 16.41 1.19
C ARG A 108 7.03 17.77 1.38
N GLY A 109 6.47 18.03 2.58
CA GLY A 109 5.73 19.25 2.86
C GLY A 109 4.29 19.22 2.33
N ASP A 110 3.70 18.04 2.17
CA ASP A 110 2.30 17.91 1.76
C ASP A 110 1.36 18.48 2.82
N PHE A 111 1.77 18.43 4.09
CA PHE A 111 1.10 19.02 5.25
C PHE A 111 2.12 19.44 6.34
N ASP A 112 1.63 20.11 7.37
CA ASP A 112 2.45 20.76 8.41
C ASP A 112 2.51 19.93 9.69
N LEU A 113 1.56 19.03 9.92
CA LEU A 113 1.39 18.21 11.12
C LEU A 113 0.93 16.80 10.73
N GLY A 114 1.61 15.76 11.17
CA GLY A 114 1.22 14.35 11.02
C GLY A 114 0.58 13.83 12.32
N MET A 115 -0.61 13.20 12.20
CA MET A 115 -1.32 12.51 13.29
C MET A 115 -2.07 11.32 12.69
N SER A 116 -2.48 10.39 13.43
CA SER A 116 -3.32 9.19 13.16
C SER A 116 -2.82 8.00 13.97
N GLY A 117 -2.75 8.16 15.30
CA GLY A 117 -2.17 7.15 16.17
C GLY A 117 -0.68 6.88 15.87
N LEU A 118 0.09 7.93 15.55
CA LEU A 118 1.53 7.78 15.34
C LEU A 118 2.24 7.47 16.65
N GLU A 119 3.01 6.39 16.65
CA GLU A 119 3.71 5.91 17.84
C GLU A 119 5.04 6.62 18.04
N ASP A 120 5.35 6.92 19.32
CA ASP A 120 6.62 7.50 19.72
C ASP A 120 7.77 6.49 19.60
N ARG A 121 8.55 6.61 18.53
CA ARG A 121 9.67 5.72 18.23
C ARG A 121 10.98 6.51 18.08
N PRO A 122 12.13 5.93 18.48
CA PRO A 122 13.42 6.62 18.34
C PRO A 122 13.69 7.15 16.93
N GLN A 123 13.39 6.34 15.88
CA GLN A 123 13.60 6.69 14.47
C GLN A 123 12.74 7.92 14.09
N LEU A 124 11.53 8.02 14.61
CA LEU A 124 10.65 9.15 14.37
C LEU A 124 11.22 10.44 14.97
N ARG A 125 11.76 10.37 16.19
CA ARG A 125 12.40 11.52 16.88
C ARG A 125 13.69 11.98 16.22
N GLU A 126 14.46 11.07 15.63
CA GLU A 126 15.68 11.43 14.89
C GLU A 126 15.38 12.30 13.66
N ARG A 127 14.29 12.00 12.97
CA ARG A 127 13.94 12.60 11.67
C ARG A 127 13.01 13.80 11.78
N HIS A 128 12.18 13.86 12.79
CA HIS A 128 11.09 14.81 12.94
C HIS A 128 11.11 15.55 14.29
N SER A 129 10.37 16.64 14.38
CA SER A 129 10.05 17.33 15.60
C SER A 129 8.79 16.75 16.23
N VAL A 130 8.97 15.85 17.20
CA VAL A 130 7.91 15.07 17.84
C VAL A 130 7.41 15.78 19.09
N THR A 131 6.10 15.85 19.28
CA THR A 131 5.48 16.43 20.49
C THR A 131 5.72 15.60 21.75
N ILE A 132 5.31 16.11 22.91
CA ILE A 132 5.02 15.26 24.05
C ILE A 132 3.92 14.26 23.66
N PRO A 133 3.92 13.06 24.25
CA PRO A 133 2.83 12.13 24.02
C PRO A 133 1.49 12.71 24.51
N TYR A 134 0.45 12.51 23.72
CA TYR A 134 -0.90 12.92 24.11
C TYR A 134 -1.75 11.75 24.63
N TYR A 135 -1.31 10.49 24.40
CA TYR A 135 -1.99 9.28 24.84
C TYR A 135 -0.98 8.17 25.15
N GLU A 136 -1.24 7.38 26.21
CA GLU A 136 -0.49 6.16 26.58
C GLU A 136 -1.31 4.94 26.20
N PHE A 137 -0.81 4.07 25.31
CA PHE A 137 -1.47 2.82 24.91
C PHE A 137 -0.70 1.60 25.41
N ARG A 138 -1.35 0.44 25.31
CA ARG A 138 -0.78 -0.85 25.70
C ARG A 138 -0.73 -1.76 24.48
N GLU A 139 0.42 -2.33 24.18
CA GLU A 139 0.53 -3.44 23.25
C GLU A 139 -0.06 -4.69 23.88
N VAL A 140 -1.14 -5.21 23.31
CA VAL A 140 -1.90 -6.33 23.84
C VAL A 140 -1.92 -7.51 22.90
N LEU A 141 -1.94 -8.70 23.49
CA LEU A 141 -2.04 -9.94 22.75
C LEU A 141 -3.51 -10.32 22.59
N ALA A 142 -3.94 -10.56 21.34
CA ALA A 142 -5.26 -11.12 21.05
C ALA A 142 -5.10 -12.53 20.52
N VAL A 143 -5.92 -13.46 21.04
CA VAL A 143 -5.91 -14.89 20.69
C VAL A 143 -7.32 -15.42 20.54
N ARG A 144 -7.49 -16.58 19.90
CA ARG A 144 -8.81 -17.25 19.87
C ARG A 144 -9.22 -17.70 21.27
N PRO A 145 -10.51 -17.73 21.63
CA PRO A 145 -10.97 -18.15 22.95
C PRO A 145 -10.48 -19.53 23.36
N ALA A 146 -10.38 -20.48 22.42
CA ALA A 146 -9.88 -21.81 22.65
C ALA A 146 -8.37 -21.85 22.99
N ASP A 147 -7.62 -20.84 22.63
CA ASP A 147 -6.18 -20.75 22.80
C ASP A 147 -5.77 -19.85 23.99
N SER A 148 -6.70 -19.10 24.61
CA SER A 148 -6.41 -18.13 25.70
C SER A 148 -5.76 -18.79 26.92
N ALA A 149 -6.14 -20.03 27.27
CA ALA A 149 -5.47 -20.74 28.35
C ALA A 149 -4.01 -21.09 28.05
N ARG A 150 -3.65 -21.17 26.77
CA ARG A 150 -2.34 -21.62 26.28
C ARG A 150 -1.40 -20.46 25.92
N TYR A 151 -1.93 -19.35 25.39
CA TYR A 151 -1.15 -18.23 24.86
C TYR A 151 -1.48 -16.94 25.62
N ARG A 152 -0.92 -16.79 26.81
CA ARG A 152 -1.13 -15.60 27.65
C ARG A 152 -0.06 -14.55 27.49
N ARG A 153 1.15 -14.96 27.08
CA ARG A 153 2.33 -14.12 26.95
C ARG A 153 3.00 -14.34 25.61
N LEU A 154 3.76 -13.39 25.16
CA LEU A 154 4.53 -13.51 23.93
C LEU A 154 5.46 -14.74 23.92
N SER A 155 6.03 -15.10 25.07
CA SER A 155 6.89 -16.28 25.24
C SER A 155 6.19 -17.61 24.92
N ASP A 156 4.86 -17.66 25.08
CA ASP A 156 4.07 -18.87 24.86
C ASP A 156 3.84 -19.15 23.38
N LEU A 157 4.10 -18.17 22.52
CA LEU A 157 3.89 -18.21 21.07
C LEU A 157 5.11 -18.74 20.28
N ARG A 158 5.99 -19.48 20.94
CA ARG A 158 7.18 -20.05 20.27
C ARG A 158 6.79 -20.83 19.00
N GLY A 159 7.42 -20.47 17.86
CA GLY A 159 7.18 -21.07 16.55
C GLY A 159 5.81 -20.72 15.91
N LYS A 160 5.08 -19.75 16.47
CA LYS A 160 3.74 -19.37 16.04
C LYS A 160 3.75 -18.18 15.09
N ARG A 161 2.67 -18.06 14.31
CA ARG A 161 2.42 -16.93 13.41
C ARG A 161 1.71 -15.83 14.20
N VAL A 162 2.35 -14.68 14.33
CA VAL A 162 1.80 -13.53 15.07
C VAL A 162 1.62 -12.36 14.11
N ALA A 163 0.37 -11.94 13.96
CA ALA A 163 -0.01 -10.82 13.10
C ALA A 163 0.21 -9.48 13.79
N THR A 164 0.56 -8.47 13.02
CA THR A 164 0.71 -7.08 13.45
C THR A 164 0.69 -6.14 12.27
N LEU A 165 0.68 -4.83 12.52
CA LEU A 165 0.90 -3.80 11.50
C LEU A 165 2.39 -3.54 11.29
N GLY A 166 2.78 -3.34 10.05
CA GLY A 166 4.13 -2.85 9.73
C GLY A 166 4.39 -1.46 10.32
N ALA A 167 5.64 -1.17 10.64
CA ALA A 167 6.07 0.12 11.19
C ALA A 167 5.52 0.49 12.58
N THR A 168 5.02 -0.46 13.34
CA THR A 168 4.55 -0.26 14.72
C THR A 168 5.57 -0.75 15.73
N THR A 169 5.39 -0.33 16.98
CA THR A 169 6.14 -0.86 18.14
C THR A 169 5.91 -2.37 18.26
N ALA A 170 4.68 -2.84 18.04
CA ALA A 170 4.35 -4.27 18.01
C ALA A 170 5.18 -5.03 16.97
N TYR A 171 5.34 -4.47 15.77
CA TYR A 171 6.18 -5.10 14.74
C TYR A 171 7.66 -5.19 15.18
N GLN A 172 8.19 -4.14 15.81
CA GLN A 172 9.54 -4.16 16.34
C GLN A 172 9.71 -5.24 17.43
N ILE A 173 8.77 -5.31 18.37
CA ILE A 173 8.77 -6.34 19.44
C ILE A 173 8.80 -7.75 18.84
N LEU A 174 7.96 -8.02 17.83
CA LEU A 174 7.91 -9.34 17.18
C LEU A 174 9.19 -9.64 16.39
N THR A 175 9.80 -8.62 15.79
CA THR A 175 11.05 -8.77 15.04
C THR A 175 12.21 -9.07 15.97
N ASP A 176 12.30 -8.37 17.09
CA ASP A 176 13.34 -8.58 18.11
C ASP A 176 13.22 -9.96 18.79
N ALA A 177 11.98 -10.42 18.99
CA ALA A 177 11.71 -11.73 19.58
C ALA A 177 11.77 -12.89 18.55
N ARG A 178 11.92 -12.60 17.27
CA ARG A 178 11.83 -13.57 16.17
C ARG A 178 12.76 -14.74 16.33
N ASP A 179 14.04 -14.48 16.53
CA ASP A 179 15.06 -15.54 16.56
C ASP A 179 15.03 -16.30 17.89
N SER A 180 14.80 -15.62 19.00
CA SER A 180 14.77 -16.21 20.35
C SER A 180 13.54 -17.10 20.56
N LEU A 181 12.39 -16.72 20.01
CA LEU A 181 11.12 -17.45 20.12
C LEU A 181 10.75 -18.18 18.83
N HIS A 182 11.56 -18.09 17.77
CA HIS A 182 11.25 -18.64 16.45
C HIS A 182 9.87 -18.18 15.93
N LEU A 183 9.47 -16.95 16.25
CA LEU A 183 8.20 -16.38 15.80
C LEU A 183 8.19 -16.17 14.30
N VAL A 184 7.00 -16.24 13.72
CA VAL A 184 6.75 -15.86 12.33
C VAL A 184 5.89 -14.60 12.33
N PRO A 185 6.49 -13.39 12.34
CA PRO A 185 5.74 -12.14 12.23
C PRO A 185 5.02 -12.07 10.89
N VAL A 186 3.73 -11.75 10.90
CA VAL A 186 2.90 -11.53 9.71
C VAL A 186 2.48 -10.06 9.70
N SER A 187 3.05 -9.28 8.78
CA SER A 187 2.78 -7.85 8.68
C SER A 187 1.61 -7.57 7.76
N TYR A 188 0.69 -6.72 8.22
CA TYR A 188 -0.46 -6.20 7.49
C TYR A 188 -0.30 -4.70 7.21
N ASP A 189 -1.05 -4.20 6.23
CA ASP A 189 -1.08 -2.77 5.88
C ASP A 189 -2.29 -2.06 6.49
N ASP A 190 -3.22 -2.80 7.07
CA ASP A 190 -4.43 -2.31 7.73
C ASP A 190 -4.70 -3.07 9.03
N ASP A 191 -5.52 -2.51 9.89
CA ASP A 191 -5.80 -2.99 11.23
C ASP A 191 -7.06 -3.88 11.37
N VAL A 192 -7.74 -4.16 10.27
CA VAL A 192 -8.94 -5.02 10.23
C VAL A 192 -8.58 -6.48 9.96
N HIS A 193 -7.75 -6.69 8.97
CA HIS A 193 -7.43 -8.03 8.48
C HIS A 193 -6.61 -8.90 9.45
N PRO A 194 -5.72 -8.38 10.33
CA PRO A 194 -5.07 -9.19 11.36
C PRO A 194 -6.07 -9.99 12.20
N TYR A 195 -7.15 -9.35 12.64
CA TYR A 195 -8.17 -9.98 13.47
C TYR A 195 -9.09 -10.92 12.69
N ALA A 196 -9.40 -10.58 11.44
CA ALA A 196 -10.13 -11.48 10.56
C ALA A 196 -9.35 -12.80 10.32
N ASP A 197 -8.04 -12.70 10.14
CA ASP A 197 -7.16 -13.84 9.94
C ASP A 197 -6.94 -14.63 11.25
N LEU A 198 -6.95 -13.97 12.41
CA LEU A 198 -6.94 -14.64 13.71
C LEU A 198 -8.19 -15.52 13.89
N VAL A 199 -9.37 -14.95 13.67
CA VAL A 199 -10.65 -15.68 13.76
C VAL A 199 -10.71 -16.81 12.73
N ALA A 200 -10.21 -16.58 11.54
CA ALA A 200 -10.11 -17.59 10.49
C ALA A 200 -9.05 -18.68 10.76
N GLY A 201 -8.20 -18.52 11.79
CA GLY A 201 -7.13 -19.47 12.12
C GLY A 201 -5.94 -19.43 11.17
N ARG A 202 -5.78 -18.36 10.40
CA ARG A 202 -4.64 -18.15 9.50
C ARG A 202 -3.39 -17.66 10.23
N VAL A 203 -3.58 -17.01 11.38
CA VAL A 203 -2.55 -16.65 12.35
C VAL A 203 -2.93 -17.19 13.74
N ASP A 204 -1.96 -17.31 14.62
CA ASP A 204 -2.16 -17.87 15.96
C ASP A 204 -2.50 -16.79 16.99
N ALA A 205 -1.98 -15.56 16.80
CA ALA A 205 -2.21 -14.42 17.65
C ALA A 205 -2.08 -13.10 16.86
N VAL A 206 -2.58 -12.00 17.45
CA VAL A 206 -2.36 -10.63 17.00
C VAL A 206 -1.72 -9.84 18.13
N LEU A 207 -0.66 -9.10 17.85
CA LEU A 207 -0.06 -8.12 18.76
C LEU A 207 -0.25 -6.74 18.18
N LEU A 208 -1.05 -5.90 18.81
CA LEU A 208 -1.33 -4.51 18.46
C LEU A 208 -1.76 -3.73 19.69
N ASP A 209 -1.89 -2.40 19.55
CA ASP A 209 -2.37 -1.56 20.63
C ASP A 209 -3.81 -1.92 21.05
N ASN A 210 -4.11 -1.62 22.33
CA ASN A 210 -5.40 -1.94 22.92
C ASN A 210 -6.57 -1.19 22.26
N ILE A 211 -6.34 -0.02 21.68
CA ILE A 211 -7.39 0.79 21.02
C ILE A 211 -7.90 0.05 19.79
N ILE A 212 -6.98 -0.42 18.96
CA ILE A 212 -7.29 -1.21 17.76
C ILE A 212 -7.88 -2.57 18.17
N ALA A 213 -7.29 -3.24 19.17
CA ALA A 213 -7.75 -4.55 19.64
C ALA A 213 -9.19 -4.49 20.16
N GLU A 214 -9.51 -3.53 21.04
CA GLU A 214 -10.86 -3.36 21.61
C GLU A 214 -11.89 -2.95 20.55
N ARG A 215 -11.51 -2.08 19.60
CA ARG A 215 -12.36 -1.75 18.46
C ARG A 215 -12.67 -2.98 17.61
N SER A 216 -11.65 -3.74 17.27
CA SER A 216 -11.80 -4.96 16.45
C SER A 216 -12.62 -6.02 17.17
N LEU A 217 -12.48 -6.14 18.49
CA LEU A 217 -13.31 -7.03 19.29
C LEU A 217 -14.80 -6.66 19.24
N ARG A 218 -15.11 -5.35 19.32
CA ARG A 218 -16.51 -4.87 19.21
C ARG A 218 -17.09 -5.08 17.82
N ARG A 219 -16.29 -5.04 16.75
CA ARG A 219 -16.75 -5.15 15.35
C ARG A 219 -16.83 -6.58 14.86
N THR A 220 -15.82 -7.38 15.13
CA THR A 220 -15.63 -8.72 14.55
C THR A 220 -15.96 -9.81 15.55
N GLY A 221 -15.60 -9.64 16.85
CA GLY A 221 -15.73 -10.69 17.86
C GLY A 221 -14.85 -11.91 17.54
N GLY A 222 -15.11 -13.03 18.25
CA GLY A 222 -14.47 -14.31 17.96
C GLY A 222 -13.02 -14.45 18.45
N PHE A 223 -12.50 -13.50 19.21
CA PHE A 223 -11.21 -13.56 19.89
C PHE A 223 -11.30 -12.94 21.28
N VAL A 224 -10.26 -13.10 22.07
CA VAL A 224 -10.11 -12.49 23.41
C VAL A 224 -8.81 -11.70 23.44
N ILE A 225 -8.78 -10.63 24.25
CA ILE A 225 -7.61 -9.82 24.51
C ILE A 225 -7.04 -10.27 25.84
N GLU A 226 -5.77 -10.63 25.87
CA GLU A 226 -5.09 -11.03 27.10
C GLU A 226 -4.88 -9.80 27.99
N PRO A 227 -5.11 -9.91 29.32
CA PRO A 227 -5.13 -8.75 30.22
C PRO A 227 -3.75 -8.16 30.51
N GLU A 228 -2.69 -8.97 30.40
CA GLU A 228 -1.31 -8.53 30.66
C GLU A 228 -0.72 -7.90 29.39
N PRO A 229 -0.38 -6.61 29.39
CA PRO A 229 0.21 -5.96 28.21
C PRO A 229 1.63 -6.46 27.98
N VAL A 230 2.01 -6.58 26.72
CA VAL A 230 3.38 -6.94 26.29
C VAL A 230 4.32 -5.74 26.45
N ALA A 231 3.82 -4.53 26.15
CA ALA A 231 4.57 -3.28 26.27
C ALA A 231 3.61 -2.09 26.46
N ILE A 232 4.18 -0.95 26.79
CA ILE A 232 3.51 0.36 26.85
C ILE A 232 4.10 1.24 25.76
N GLY A 233 3.25 1.88 24.97
CA GLY A 233 3.62 2.83 23.96
C GLY A 233 2.87 4.16 24.12
N HIS A 234 3.23 5.13 23.29
CA HIS A 234 2.65 6.47 23.35
C HIS A 234 2.32 6.99 21.96
N TYR A 235 1.19 7.67 21.80
CA TYR A 235 0.87 8.40 20.58
C TYR A 235 1.35 9.83 20.65
N VAL A 236 1.88 10.31 19.53
CA VAL A 236 2.49 11.62 19.36
C VAL A 236 2.02 12.30 18.09
N ALA A 237 2.07 13.63 18.08
CA ALA A 237 1.93 14.43 16.88
C ALA A 237 3.33 14.81 16.35
N VAL A 238 3.46 14.90 15.02
CA VAL A 238 4.75 15.02 14.37
C VAL A 238 4.78 16.22 13.44
N PHE A 239 5.79 17.08 13.60
CA PHE A 239 6.07 18.23 12.74
C PHE A 239 7.35 17.99 11.92
N PRO A 240 7.53 18.66 10.77
CA PRO A 240 8.82 18.71 10.10
C PRO A 240 9.92 19.18 11.05
N LYS A 241 11.15 18.71 10.87
CA LYS A 241 12.29 19.07 11.72
C LYS A 241 12.49 20.58 11.86
N ALA A 242 12.21 21.33 10.78
CA ALA A 242 12.33 22.79 10.73
C ALA A 242 11.26 23.53 11.57
N MET A 243 10.16 22.87 11.95
CA MET A 243 9.04 23.44 12.69
C MET A 243 9.11 23.13 14.21
N ALA A 244 10.31 23.20 14.78
CA ALA A 244 10.51 22.90 16.21
C ALA A 244 9.78 23.92 17.13
N ALA A 245 9.65 25.16 16.72
CA ALA A 245 8.94 26.19 17.49
C ALA A 245 7.43 25.94 17.55
N GLU A 246 6.84 25.48 16.45
CA GLU A 246 5.43 25.06 16.38
C GLU A 246 5.19 23.82 17.24
N ARG A 247 6.12 22.86 17.21
CA ARG A 247 6.10 21.68 18.10
C ARG A 247 6.13 22.08 19.57
N ASP A 248 6.99 23.05 19.96
CA ASP A 248 7.07 23.52 21.35
C ASP A 248 5.79 24.23 21.77
N SER A 249 5.19 25.00 20.86
CA SER A 249 3.88 25.61 21.07
C SER A 249 2.78 24.56 21.20
N ALA A 250 2.79 23.52 20.35
CA ALA A 250 1.87 22.39 20.45
C ALA A 250 2.01 21.64 21.78
N ASN A 251 3.23 21.44 22.28
CA ASN A 251 3.48 20.85 23.60
C ASN A 251 2.84 21.68 24.73
N ALA A 252 2.95 23.00 24.69
CA ALA A 252 2.31 23.88 25.66
C ALA A 252 0.77 23.79 25.57
N ILE A 253 0.22 23.72 24.36
CA ILE A 253 -1.22 23.53 24.12
C ILE A 253 -1.68 22.18 24.69
N LEU A 254 -0.99 21.08 24.37
CA LEU A 254 -1.35 19.75 24.85
C LEU A 254 -1.35 19.69 26.38
N ARG A 255 -0.32 20.23 27.06
CA ARG A 255 -0.29 20.32 28.54
C ARG A 255 -1.44 21.16 29.10
N ALA A 256 -1.77 22.27 28.47
CA ALA A 256 -2.92 23.07 28.89
C ALA A 256 -4.22 22.29 28.76
N ARG A 257 -4.40 21.51 27.68
CA ARG A 257 -5.59 20.67 27.44
C ARG A 257 -5.65 19.42 28.33
N MET A 258 -4.51 18.89 28.76
CA MET A 258 -4.45 17.87 29.82
C MET A 258 -4.92 18.46 31.16
N LYS A 259 -4.44 19.66 31.49
CA LYS A 259 -4.74 20.33 32.78
C LYS A 259 -6.19 20.81 32.89
N ASP A 260 -6.77 21.34 31.80
CA ASP A 260 -8.16 21.86 31.81
C ASP A 260 -9.21 20.78 31.60
N GLY A 261 -8.81 19.51 31.43
CA GLY A 261 -9.69 18.36 31.22
C GLY A 261 -10.28 18.26 29.82
N SER A 262 -9.85 19.09 28.85
CA SER A 262 -10.37 19.04 27.48
C SER A 262 -9.98 17.73 26.78
N LEU A 263 -8.73 17.26 26.92
CA LEU A 263 -8.28 15.97 26.40
C LEU A 263 -9.01 14.79 27.05
N GLU A 264 -9.22 14.84 28.36
CA GLU A 264 -10.02 13.82 29.06
C GLU A 264 -11.44 13.71 28.48
N ARG A 265 -12.10 14.84 28.22
CA ARG A 265 -13.44 14.85 27.62
C ARG A 265 -13.46 14.21 26.25
N VAL A 266 -12.47 14.51 25.40
CA VAL A 266 -12.32 13.88 24.08
C VAL A 266 -12.17 12.38 24.22
N PHE A 267 -11.25 11.91 25.05
CA PHE A 267 -11.01 10.47 25.20
C PHE A 267 -12.20 9.73 25.83
N ARG A 268 -12.97 10.38 26.74
CA ARG A 268 -14.23 9.81 27.26
C ARG A 268 -15.30 9.70 26.19
N GLN A 269 -15.44 10.71 25.33
CA GLN A 269 -16.39 10.70 24.20
C GLN A 269 -16.11 9.54 23.25
N TRP A 270 -14.84 9.23 23.03
CA TRP A 270 -14.42 8.14 22.15
C TRP A 270 -14.27 6.78 22.86
N ASN A 271 -14.62 6.68 24.17
CA ASN A 271 -14.54 5.48 24.99
C ASN A 271 -13.11 4.90 25.08
N VAL A 272 -12.10 5.77 25.12
CA VAL A 272 -10.68 5.38 25.23
C VAL A 272 -10.02 5.93 26.50
N TRP A 273 -10.80 6.49 27.43
CA TRP A 273 -10.32 6.97 28.72
C TRP A 273 -10.39 5.89 29.80
N ASP A 274 -9.28 5.62 30.46
CA ASP A 274 -9.19 4.72 31.60
C ASP A 274 -8.30 5.28 32.73
N SER A 275 -8.10 4.51 33.80
CA SER A 275 -7.25 4.89 34.93
C SER A 275 -5.77 5.00 34.52
N THR A 276 -5.34 4.38 33.44
CA THR A 276 -3.97 4.48 32.93
C THR A 276 -3.72 5.87 32.37
N GLN A 277 -4.66 6.40 31.59
CA GLN A 277 -4.59 7.76 31.07
C GLN A 277 -4.56 8.80 32.19
N ALA A 278 -5.39 8.63 33.22
CA ALA A 278 -5.39 9.56 34.37
C ALA A 278 -4.01 9.59 35.06
N ARG A 279 -3.41 8.42 35.28
CA ARG A 279 -2.05 8.33 35.88
C ARG A 279 -0.97 8.89 34.97
N TYR A 280 -1.10 8.64 33.64
CA TYR A 280 -0.18 9.20 32.66
C TYR A 280 -0.22 10.73 32.66
N PHE A 281 -1.40 11.35 32.62
CA PHE A 281 -1.54 12.81 32.66
C PHE A 281 -0.97 13.41 33.94
N GLN A 282 -1.17 12.77 35.09
CA GLN A 282 -0.57 13.20 36.37
C GLN A 282 0.97 13.17 36.28
N ARG A 283 1.56 12.12 35.72
CA ARG A 283 3.02 12.00 35.55
C ARG A 283 3.56 13.08 34.62
N GLU A 284 2.95 13.27 33.46
CA GLU A 284 3.40 14.24 32.44
C GLU A 284 3.33 15.68 32.97
N LEU A 285 2.26 16.03 33.67
CA LEU A 285 2.10 17.37 34.29
C LEU A 285 3.06 17.59 35.44
N ALA A 286 3.40 16.57 36.25
CA ALA A 286 4.37 16.64 37.31
C ALA A 286 5.82 16.79 36.77
N THR A 287 6.17 16.06 35.73
CA THR A 287 7.50 16.10 35.08
C THR A 287 7.78 17.45 34.43
N SER A 288 6.76 18.16 33.95
CA SER A 288 6.88 19.52 33.41
C SER A 288 7.30 20.57 34.45
N ALA A 289 7.24 20.25 35.71
CA ALA A 289 7.69 21.14 36.82
C ALA A 289 9.20 21.00 37.13
N ALA A 290 9.90 19.99 36.56
CA ALA A 290 11.34 19.79 36.68
C ALA A 290 12.03 19.96 35.31
N PRO A 291 13.24 20.57 35.21
CA PRO A 291 13.96 20.64 33.96
C PRO A 291 14.28 19.22 33.48
N SER A 292 13.70 18.86 32.34
CA SER A 292 13.83 17.53 31.75
C SER A 292 15.26 17.22 31.36
N ALA A 293 15.94 16.41 32.17
CA ALA A 293 17.01 15.58 31.65
C ALA A 293 16.35 14.49 30.77
N VAL A 294 16.48 14.65 29.50
CA VAL A 294 16.08 13.64 28.51
C VAL A 294 16.88 12.39 28.80
N GLN A 295 16.25 11.40 29.43
CA GLN A 295 16.79 10.06 29.46
C GLN A 295 16.59 9.48 28.06
N SER A 296 17.56 9.74 27.19
CA SER A 296 17.82 8.93 26.02
C SER A 296 18.28 7.56 26.49
N GLY A 297 17.32 6.69 26.75
CA GLY A 297 17.54 5.25 26.79
C GLY A 297 17.83 4.82 25.36
N GLY A 298 19.04 5.16 24.89
CA GLY A 298 19.50 4.80 23.57
C GLY A 298 19.87 3.34 23.55
N SER A 299 19.12 2.54 22.87
CA SER A 299 19.71 1.43 22.14
C SER A 299 20.21 2.00 20.83
N ALA A 300 21.51 1.95 20.64
CA ALA A 300 22.19 2.47 19.46
C ALA A 300 21.50 1.96 18.20
N THR A 301 21.17 2.88 17.36
CA THR A 301 20.78 2.69 15.97
C THR A 301 21.77 1.74 15.32
N ALA A 302 21.42 0.47 15.21
CA ALA A 302 21.99 -0.33 14.17
C ALA A 302 21.52 0.34 12.88
N ILE A 303 22.37 1.14 12.23
CA ILE A 303 22.25 1.47 10.82
C ILE A 303 22.16 0.11 10.15
N THR A 304 20.96 -0.36 9.91
CA THR A 304 20.71 -1.65 9.29
C THR A 304 21.21 -1.50 7.86
N SER A 305 22.45 -1.96 7.67
CA SER A 305 23.16 -1.90 6.41
C SER A 305 22.28 -2.55 5.33
N ALA A 306 22.30 -2.02 4.12
CA ALA A 306 21.59 -2.62 2.97
C ALA A 306 21.88 -4.13 2.85
N SER A 307 23.05 -4.59 3.28
CA SER A 307 23.44 -6.00 3.31
C SER A 307 22.53 -6.87 4.18
N THR A 308 21.90 -6.33 5.23
CA THR A 308 20.98 -7.08 6.11
C THR A 308 19.67 -7.41 5.39
N TYR A 309 19.21 -6.54 4.47
CA TYR A 309 17.93 -6.73 3.75
C TYR A 309 18.07 -7.48 2.42
N VAL A 310 19.25 -7.50 1.81
CA VAL A 310 19.49 -8.19 0.52
C VAL A 310 19.07 -9.67 0.56
N PRO A 311 19.41 -10.49 1.57
CA PRO A 311 18.98 -11.88 1.62
C PRO A 311 17.44 -12.02 1.69
N ALA A 312 16.76 -11.13 2.41
CA ALA A 312 15.30 -11.11 2.51
C ALA A 312 14.65 -10.73 1.18
N LEU A 313 15.20 -9.72 0.48
CA LEU A 313 14.74 -9.31 -0.85
C LEU A 313 14.96 -10.43 -1.89
N LEU A 314 16.09 -11.13 -1.85
CA LEU A 314 16.35 -12.27 -2.75
C LEU A 314 15.38 -13.43 -2.51
N ARG A 315 15.07 -13.73 -1.24
CA ARG A 315 14.04 -14.72 -0.89
C ARG A 315 12.66 -14.29 -1.39
N ALA A 316 12.30 -13.04 -1.21
CA ALA A 316 11.04 -12.48 -1.68
C ALA A 316 10.96 -12.49 -3.22
N ALA A 317 12.05 -12.17 -3.93
CA ALA A 317 12.13 -12.31 -5.38
C ALA A 317 11.91 -13.76 -5.84
N GLY A 318 12.44 -14.73 -5.10
CA GLY A 318 12.14 -16.17 -5.31
C GLY A 318 10.66 -16.51 -5.13
N ILE A 319 10.00 -15.93 -4.12
CA ILE A 319 8.56 -16.10 -3.88
C ILE A 319 7.75 -15.47 -5.02
N THR A 320 8.09 -14.25 -5.47
CA THR A 320 7.50 -13.58 -6.61
C THR A 320 7.57 -14.46 -7.87
N LEU A 321 8.75 -15.01 -8.16
CA LEU A 321 8.95 -15.87 -9.33
C LEU A 321 8.15 -17.18 -9.21
N LEU A 322 8.21 -17.86 -8.08
CA LEU A 322 7.46 -19.09 -7.83
C LEU A 322 5.95 -18.89 -7.97
N LEU A 323 5.43 -17.84 -7.35
CA LEU A 323 4.02 -17.46 -7.43
C LEU A 323 3.61 -17.23 -8.89
N SER A 324 4.40 -16.44 -9.62
CA SER A 324 4.13 -16.11 -11.03
C SER A 324 4.16 -17.36 -11.92
N CYS A 325 5.11 -18.27 -11.70
CA CYS A 325 5.18 -19.53 -12.45
C CYS A 325 3.96 -20.43 -12.17
N LEU A 326 3.55 -20.56 -10.90
CA LEU A 326 2.40 -21.38 -10.53
C LEU A 326 1.08 -20.79 -11.05
N ALA A 327 0.91 -19.47 -10.91
CA ALA A 327 -0.26 -18.76 -11.43
C ALA A 327 -0.34 -18.87 -12.96
N MET A 328 0.79 -18.72 -13.67
CA MET A 328 0.84 -18.86 -15.12
C MET A 328 0.57 -20.30 -15.58
N ALA A 329 1.11 -21.29 -14.89
CA ALA A 329 0.81 -22.71 -15.20
C ALA A 329 -0.69 -22.99 -15.06
N LEU A 330 -1.33 -22.47 -14.00
CA LEU A 330 -2.78 -22.56 -13.82
C LEU A 330 -3.55 -21.80 -14.92
N ALA A 331 -3.10 -20.58 -15.25
CA ALA A 331 -3.71 -19.75 -16.29
C ALA A 331 -3.66 -20.43 -17.67
N VAL A 332 -2.53 -21.02 -18.04
CA VAL A 332 -2.38 -21.78 -19.28
C VAL A 332 -3.31 -22.98 -19.30
N ALA A 333 -3.32 -23.79 -18.24
CA ALA A 333 -4.17 -24.98 -18.17
C ALA A 333 -5.66 -24.64 -18.30
N LEU A 334 -6.13 -23.68 -17.50
CA LEU A 334 -7.53 -23.25 -17.54
C LEU A 334 -7.86 -22.48 -18.82
N GLY A 335 -6.95 -21.63 -19.30
CA GLY A 335 -7.10 -20.85 -20.53
C GLY A 335 -7.31 -21.74 -21.76
N ILE A 336 -6.55 -22.85 -21.86
CA ILE A 336 -6.75 -23.85 -22.92
C ILE A 336 -8.14 -24.47 -22.81
N CYS A 337 -8.57 -24.87 -21.62
CA CYS A 337 -9.91 -25.46 -21.41
C CYS A 337 -11.03 -24.47 -21.76
N VAL A 338 -10.90 -23.20 -21.33
CA VAL A 338 -11.87 -22.14 -21.63
C VAL A 338 -11.91 -21.85 -23.12
N ALA A 339 -10.75 -21.70 -23.79
CA ALA A 339 -10.69 -21.46 -25.23
C ALA A 339 -11.32 -22.62 -26.02
N ALA A 340 -10.95 -23.86 -25.71
CA ALA A 340 -11.53 -25.05 -26.35
C ALA A 340 -13.06 -25.14 -26.11
N GLY A 341 -13.52 -24.88 -24.90
CA GLY A 341 -14.95 -24.85 -24.57
C GLY A 341 -15.70 -23.77 -25.36
N ARG A 342 -15.12 -22.58 -25.50
CA ARG A 342 -15.75 -21.50 -26.29
C ARG A 342 -15.77 -21.75 -27.80
N VAL A 343 -14.83 -22.52 -28.34
CA VAL A 343 -14.78 -22.86 -29.77
C VAL A 343 -15.63 -24.10 -30.08
N TYR A 344 -15.61 -25.13 -29.22
CA TYR A 344 -16.16 -26.46 -29.57
C TYR A 344 -17.38 -26.88 -28.73
N ALA A 345 -17.65 -26.27 -27.57
CA ALA A 345 -18.75 -26.71 -26.71
C ALA A 345 -20.13 -26.25 -27.23
N ALA A 346 -21.19 -26.88 -26.69
CA ALA A 346 -22.58 -26.50 -26.92
C ALA A 346 -22.86 -25.06 -26.45
N ALA A 347 -23.89 -24.43 -27.05
CA ALA A 347 -24.22 -23.03 -26.82
C ALA A 347 -24.32 -22.60 -25.33
N PRO A 348 -24.95 -23.35 -24.39
CA PRO A 348 -25.03 -22.93 -23.01
C PRO A 348 -23.67 -22.92 -22.31
N VAL A 349 -22.79 -23.90 -22.58
CA VAL A 349 -21.42 -23.93 -22.02
C VAL A 349 -20.59 -22.77 -22.58
N ARG A 350 -20.70 -22.54 -23.88
CA ARG A 350 -20.04 -21.42 -24.56
C ARG A 350 -20.48 -20.07 -23.94
N ALA A 351 -21.77 -19.89 -23.72
CA ALA A 351 -22.30 -18.66 -23.12
C ALA A 351 -21.74 -18.44 -21.69
N LEU A 352 -21.75 -19.51 -20.87
CA LEU A 352 -21.20 -19.44 -19.51
C LEU A 352 -19.72 -19.08 -19.48
N LEU A 353 -18.91 -19.72 -20.33
CA LEU A 353 -17.47 -19.43 -20.44
C LEU A 353 -17.21 -18.02 -20.98
N THR A 354 -18.07 -17.51 -21.88
CA THR A 354 -17.99 -16.12 -22.34
C THR A 354 -18.28 -15.15 -21.22
N VAL A 355 -19.33 -15.38 -20.42
CA VAL A 355 -19.63 -14.55 -19.23
C VAL A 355 -18.45 -14.56 -18.25
N TYR A 356 -17.84 -15.71 -17.99
CA TYR A 356 -16.64 -15.77 -17.15
C TYR A 356 -15.53 -14.86 -17.68
N VAL A 357 -15.19 -14.95 -18.96
CA VAL A 357 -14.13 -14.15 -19.57
C VAL A 357 -14.44 -12.66 -19.49
N GLU A 358 -15.68 -12.26 -19.85
CA GLU A 358 -16.09 -10.84 -19.81
C GLU A 358 -16.08 -10.28 -18.38
N VAL A 359 -16.58 -11.02 -17.39
CA VAL A 359 -16.59 -10.59 -15.99
C VAL A 359 -15.17 -10.46 -15.45
N VAL A 360 -14.33 -11.47 -15.68
CA VAL A 360 -12.97 -11.48 -15.14
C VAL A 360 -12.10 -10.39 -15.79
N ARG A 361 -12.21 -10.20 -17.10
CA ARG A 361 -11.48 -9.13 -17.81
C ARG A 361 -12.07 -7.74 -17.56
N GLY A 362 -13.35 -7.66 -17.24
CA GLY A 362 -14.05 -6.41 -16.93
C GLY A 362 -13.89 -5.93 -15.49
N THR A 363 -13.26 -6.71 -14.62
CA THR A 363 -13.07 -6.36 -13.20
C THR A 363 -11.59 -6.30 -12.82
N PRO A 364 -11.18 -5.40 -11.89
CA PRO A 364 -9.80 -5.31 -11.45
C PRO A 364 -9.32 -6.60 -10.75
N VAL A 365 -8.11 -7.05 -11.08
CA VAL A 365 -7.51 -8.24 -10.44
C VAL A 365 -7.36 -8.08 -8.93
N LEU A 366 -7.10 -6.87 -8.44
CA LEU A 366 -7.04 -6.56 -7.02
C LEU A 366 -8.38 -6.87 -6.32
N LEU A 367 -9.51 -6.46 -6.92
CA LEU A 367 -10.84 -6.78 -6.41
C LEU A 367 -11.09 -8.30 -6.35
N GLN A 368 -10.65 -9.03 -7.38
CA GLN A 368 -10.78 -10.49 -7.44
C GLN A 368 -9.97 -11.18 -6.32
N LEU A 369 -8.75 -10.68 -6.04
CA LEU A 369 -7.93 -11.16 -4.93
C LEU A 369 -8.63 -10.95 -3.58
N PHE A 370 -9.23 -9.79 -3.35
CA PHE A 370 -10.00 -9.52 -2.13
C PHE A 370 -11.22 -10.44 -1.99
N VAL A 371 -11.98 -10.63 -3.07
CA VAL A 371 -13.14 -11.54 -3.06
C VAL A 371 -12.72 -12.97 -2.75
N ILE A 372 -11.65 -13.47 -3.37
CA ILE A 372 -11.16 -14.84 -3.17
C ILE A 372 -10.61 -15.03 -1.76
N TYR A 373 -9.82 -14.09 -1.25
CA TYR A 373 -9.14 -14.24 0.03
C TYR A 373 -10.04 -13.92 1.22
N TYR A 374 -10.75 -12.80 1.18
CA TYR A 374 -11.61 -12.34 2.27
C TYR A 374 -13.08 -12.69 2.05
N GLY A 375 -13.61 -12.48 0.85
CA GLY A 375 -15.04 -12.67 0.56
C GLY A 375 -15.48 -14.14 0.67
N LEU A 376 -14.65 -15.08 0.23
CA LEU A 376 -14.96 -16.51 0.32
C LEU A 376 -14.53 -17.15 1.66
N SER A 377 -13.95 -16.41 2.59
CA SER A 377 -13.39 -16.95 3.84
C SER A 377 -14.39 -17.65 4.74
N SER A 378 -15.69 -17.32 4.64
CA SER A 378 -16.78 -17.99 5.35
C SER A 378 -17.09 -19.39 4.79
N VAL A 379 -16.76 -19.66 3.53
CA VAL A 379 -17.04 -20.94 2.85
C VAL A 379 -15.76 -21.77 2.74
N VAL A 380 -14.68 -21.15 2.28
CA VAL A 380 -13.38 -21.80 2.06
C VAL A 380 -12.25 -20.92 2.61
N ARG A 381 -11.47 -21.47 3.55
CA ARG A 381 -10.30 -20.78 4.14
C ARG A 381 -9.04 -21.13 3.37
N LEU A 382 -8.64 -20.27 2.45
CA LEU A 382 -7.43 -20.44 1.66
C LEU A 382 -6.24 -19.75 2.36
N PRO A 383 -5.06 -20.39 2.41
CA PRO A 383 -3.82 -19.69 2.74
C PRO A 383 -3.56 -18.57 1.72
N ALA A 384 -2.97 -17.44 2.15
CA ALA A 384 -2.73 -16.28 1.32
C ALA A 384 -2.01 -16.60 -0.01
N PHE A 385 -0.97 -17.43 0.04
CA PHE A 385 -0.23 -17.86 -1.15
C PHE A 385 -1.11 -18.64 -2.13
N ALA A 386 -1.97 -19.56 -1.64
CA ALA A 386 -2.89 -20.32 -2.49
C ALA A 386 -3.97 -19.40 -3.10
N ALA A 387 -4.51 -18.46 -2.31
CA ALA A 387 -5.47 -17.47 -2.80
C ALA A 387 -4.85 -16.58 -3.88
N ALA A 388 -3.58 -16.19 -3.72
CA ALA A 388 -2.82 -15.44 -4.71
C ALA A 388 -2.66 -16.20 -6.04
N VAL A 389 -2.23 -17.48 -5.97
CA VAL A 389 -2.08 -18.34 -7.15
C VAL A 389 -3.42 -18.52 -7.86
N LEU A 390 -4.50 -18.78 -7.10
CA LEU A 390 -5.84 -18.94 -7.68
C LEU A 390 -6.35 -17.64 -8.29
N GLY A 391 -6.23 -16.50 -7.58
CA GLY A 391 -6.72 -15.21 -8.07
C GLY A 391 -6.02 -14.75 -9.34
N LEU A 392 -4.69 -14.75 -9.33
CA LEU A 392 -3.91 -14.42 -10.53
C LEU A 392 -4.12 -15.46 -11.64
N GLY A 393 -4.11 -16.74 -11.30
CA GLY A 393 -4.30 -17.82 -12.27
C GLY A 393 -5.67 -17.77 -12.97
N LEU A 394 -6.74 -17.52 -12.23
CA LEU A 394 -8.09 -17.35 -12.80
C LEU A 394 -8.18 -16.08 -13.64
N ASN A 395 -7.60 -14.96 -13.16
CA ASN A 395 -7.60 -13.72 -13.93
C ASN A 395 -6.88 -13.93 -15.26
N TYR A 396 -5.65 -14.40 -15.24
CA TYR A 396 -4.85 -14.60 -16.44
C TYR A 396 -5.38 -15.74 -17.33
N ALA A 397 -6.11 -16.73 -16.80
CA ALA A 397 -6.78 -17.74 -17.61
C ALA A 397 -7.81 -17.13 -18.57
N ALA A 398 -8.48 -16.06 -18.18
CA ALA A 398 -9.40 -15.35 -19.07
C ALA A 398 -8.66 -14.66 -20.21
N TYR A 399 -7.51 -14.03 -19.96
CA TYR A 399 -6.67 -13.41 -21.00
C TYR A 399 -6.04 -14.45 -21.91
N GLU A 400 -5.43 -15.49 -21.37
CA GLU A 400 -4.85 -16.61 -22.10
C GLU A 400 -5.89 -17.31 -23.00
N SER A 401 -7.13 -17.46 -22.51
CA SER A 401 -8.20 -18.07 -23.30
C SER A 401 -8.52 -17.28 -24.57
N GLU A 402 -8.44 -15.95 -24.53
CA GLU A 402 -8.62 -15.10 -25.71
C GLU A 402 -7.45 -15.22 -26.68
N ILE A 403 -6.22 -15.28 -26.16
CA ILE A 403 -5.03 -15.51 -26.99
C ILE A 403 -5.16 -16.83 -27.73
N TYR A 404 -5.52 -17.92 -27.06
CA TYR A 404 -5.67 -19.24 -27.68
C TYR A 404 -6.83 -19.29 -28.63
N ARG A 405 -7.98 -18.69 -28.31
CA ARG A 405 -9.14 -18.62 -29.21
C ARG A 405 -8.78 -17.87 -30.48
N SER A 406 -8.17 -16.69 -30.36
CA SER A 406 -7.75 -15.87 -31.50
C SER A 406 -6.72 -16.61 -32.38
N ALA A 407 -5.76 -17.30 -31.77
CA ALA A 407 -4.77 -18.09 -32.47
C ALA A 407 -5.40 -19.29 -33.23
N LEU A 408 -6.37 -19.98 -32.60
CA LEU A 408 -7.12 -21.05 -33.27
C LEU A 408 -7.98 -20.54 -34.43
N GLU A 409 -8.57 -19.36 -34.32
CA GLU A 409 -9.41 -18.75 -35.34
C GLU A 409 -8.60 -18.14 -36.52
N ALA A 410 -7.32 -17.80 -36.27
CA ALA A 410 -6.42 -17.24 -37.28
C ALA A 410 -5.99 -18.26 -38.34
N ILE A 411 -6.20 -19.57 -38.11
CA ILE A 411 -5.83 -20.59 -39.09
C ILE A 411 -6.76 -20.53 -40.29
N ALA A 412 -6.17 -20.47 -41.51
CA ALA A 412 -6.87 -20.30 -42.75
C ALA A 412 -7.93 -21.40 -42.99
N ARG A 413 -9.16 -21.00 -43.32
CA ARG A 413 -10.27 -21.93 -43.55
C ARG A 413 -9.96 -22.96 -44.61
N GLN A 414 -9.23 -22.56 -45.68
CA GLN A 414 -8.82 -23.45 -46.77
C GLN A 414 -7.98 -24.64 -46.26
N GLN A 415 -7.13 -24.46 -45.27
CA GLN A 415 -6.36 -25.55 -44.68
C GLN A 415 -7.27 -26.54 -43.93
N LEU A 416 -8.30 -26.05 -43.26
CA LEU A 416 -9.25 -26.88 -42.54
C LEU A 416 -10.14 -27.66 -43.48
N GLU A 417 -10.58 -27.05 -44.58
CA GLU A 417 -11.38 -27.69 -45.65
C GLU A 417 -10.56 -28.75 -46.39
N ALA A 418 -9.31 -28.46 -46.72
CA ALA A 418 -8.40 -29.43 -47.32
C ALA A 418 -8.18 -30.65 -46.38
N ALA A 419 -8.01 -30.43 -45.10
CA ALA A 419 -7.87 -31.51 -44.11
C ALA A 419 -9.13 -32.37 -44.01
N ARG A 420 -10.34 -31.77 -44.09
CA ARG A 420 -11.61 -32.50 -44.14
C ARG A 420 -11.75 -33.33 -45.43
N THR A 421 -11.33 -32.77 -46.57
CA THR A 421 -11.33 -33.49 -47.84
C THR A 421 -10.41 -34.71 -47.80
N LEU A 422 -9.34 -34.66 -47.06
CA LEU A 422 -8.44 -35.81 -46.77
C LEU A 422 -9.02 -36.81 -45.78
N GLY A 423 -10.25 -36.62 -45.28
CA GLY A 423 -10.92 -37.53 -44.36
C GLY A 423 -10.49 -37.42 -42.91
N LEU A 424 -9.80 -36.33 -42.52
CA LEU A 424 -9.42 -36.11 -41.11
C LEU A 424 -10.66 -35.76 -40.29
N THR A 425 -10.76 -36.38 -39.10
CA THR A 425 -11.77 -36.00 -38.10
C THR A 425 -11.46 -34.64 -37.48
N GLU A 426 -12.46 -33.95 -36.91
CA GLU A 426 -12.27 -32.63 -36.28
C GLU A 426 -11.20 -32.69 -35.17
N PHE A 427 -11.10 -33.79 -34.41
CA PHE A 427 -10.03 -33.99 -33.44
C PHE A 427 -8.64 -34.11 -34.09
N GLN A 428 -8.54 -34.82 -35.22
CA GLN A 428 -7.28 -34.93 -35.95
C GLN A 428 -6.89 -33.56 -36.58
N ILE A 429 -7.88 -32.83 -37.11
CA ILE A 429 -7.67 -31.46 -37.61
C ILE A 429 -7.17 -30.56 -36.49
N LEU A 430 -7.78 -30.60 -35.30
CA LEU A 430 -7.31 -29.84 -34.14
C LEU A 430 -5.86 -30.25 -33.78
N ARG A 431 -5.58 -31.53 -33.64
CA ARG A 431 -4.28 -32.02 -33.13
C ARG A 431 -3.14 -31.82 -34.14
N TYR A 432 -3.38 -32.05 -35.41
CA TYR A 432 -2.31 -32.08 -36.41
C TYR A 432 -2.22 -30.82 -37.29
N VAL A 433 -3.29 -30.04 -37.39
CA VAL A 433 -3.32 -28.84 -38.23
C VAL A 433 -3.43 -27.57 -37.40
N ARG A 434 -4.48 -27.45 -36.55
CA ARG A 434 -4.77 -26.19 -35.84
C ARG A 434 -3.87 -25.96 -34.64
N ALA A 435 -3.76 -26.91 -33.74
CA ALA A 435 -3.06 -26.70 -32.47
C ALA A 435 -1.56 -26.41 -32.65
N PRO A 436 -0.79 -27.08 -33.50
CA PRO A 436 0.62 -26.73 -33.72
C PRO A 436 0.82 -25.31 -34.26
N GLN A 437 -0.04 -24.86 -35.17
CA GLN A 437 0.04 -23.52 -35.74
C GLN A 437 -0.45 -22.47 -34.74
N ALA A 438 -1.57 -22.71 -34.06
CA ALA A 438 -2.12 -21.83 -33.04
C ALA A 438 -1.14 -21.63 -31.88
N LEU A 439 -0.44 -22.69 -31.44
CA LEU A 439 0.57 -22.59 -30.40
C LEU A 439 1.72 -21.64 -30.80
N ARG A 440 2.15 -21.70 -32.06
CA ARG A 440 3.18 -20.79 -32.56
C ARG A 440 2.72 -19.33 -32.52
N LEU A 441 1.47 -19.06 -32.91
CA LEU A 441 0.88 -17.73 -32.87
C LEU A 441 0.64 -17.22 -31.44
N ALA A 442 0.34 -18.11 -30.51
CA ALA A 442 0.05 -17.78 -29.13
C ALA A 442 1.30 -17.48 -28.28
N LEU A 443 2.47 -18.03 -28.62
CA LEU A 443 3.66 -17.96 -27.77
C LEU A 443 4.14 -16.54 -27.46
N ALA A 444 4.12 -15.63 -28.43
CA ALA A 444 4.56 -14.26 -28.23
C ALA A 444 3.64 -13.50 -27.24
N PRO A 445 2.29 -13.45 -27.46
CA PRO A 445 1.40 -12.84 -26.49
C PRO A 445 1.42 -13.53 -25.11
N MET A 446 1.47 -14.87 -25.03
CA MET A 446 1.62 -15.60 -23.75
C MET A 446 2.83 -15.14 -22.95
N THR A 447 3.96 -14.94 -23.63
CA THR A 447 5.19 -14.51 -22.94
C THR A 447 5.08 -13.07 -22.44
N ASN A 448 4.38 -12.22 -23.18
CA ASN A 448 4.07 -10.86 -22.72
C ASN A 448 3.15 -10.88 -21.50
N ASP A 449 2.13 -11.76 -21.50
CA ASP A 449 1.24 -11.94 -20.35
C ASP A 449 1.98 -12.48 -19.13
N PHE A 450 2.96 -13.39 -19.31
CA PHE A 450 3.78 -13.84 -18.20
C PHE A 450 4.62 -12.71 -17.58
N VAL A 451 5.18 -11.82 -18.40
CA VAL A 451 5.91 -10.62 -17.90
C VAL A 451 4.97 -9.64 -17.21
N ALA A 452 3.72 -9.51 -17.68
CA ALA A 452 2.69 -8.71 -17.02
C ALA A 452 2.30 -9.33 -15.68
N LEU A 453 1.99 -10.62 -15.63
CA LEU A 453 1.66 -11.38 -14.42
C LEU A 453 2.75 -11.28 -13.36
N LEU A 454 4.03 -11.35 -13.76
CA LEU A 454 5.16 -11.20 -12.85
C LEU A 454 5.18 -9.81 -12.18
N LYS A 455 4.70 -8.76 -12.83
CA LYS A 455 4.55 -7.42 -12.24
C LYS A 455 3.28 -7.34 -11.40
N ASP A 456 2.16 -7.88 -11.89
CA ASP A 456 0.89 -7.90 -11.20
C ASP A 456 0.91 -8.77 -9.93
N SER A 457 1.90 -9.67 -9.80
CA SER A 457 2.15 -10.39 -8.55
C SER A 457 2.46 -9.44 -7.37
N SER A 458 2.87 -8.19 -7.63
CA SER A 458 3.00 -7.16 -6.59
C SER A 458 1.69 -6.86 -5.86
N LEU A 459 0.54 -7.04 -6.53
CA LEU A 459 -0.79 -6.80 -5.95
C LEU A 459 -1.16 -7.79 -4.84
N VAL A 460 -0.50 -8.95 -4.77
CA VAL A 460 -0.77 -9.93 -3.72
C VAL A 460 -0.21 -9.53 -2.34
N SER A 461 0.59 -8.46 -2.30
CA SER A 461 1.04 -7.84 -1.06
C SER A 461 -0.11 -7.46 -0.14
N VAL A 462 -1.25 -7.02 -0.72
CA VAL A 462 -2.46 -6.61 0.03
C VAL A 462 -3.18 -7.77 0.72
N ILE A 463 -2.97 -9.01 0.27
CA ILE A 463 -3.48 -10.22 0.91
C ILE A 463 -2.39 -10.95 1.71
N THR A 464 -1.44 -10.18 2.24
CA THR A 464 -0.38 -10.61 3.18
C THR A 464 0.69 -11.55 2.63
N VAL A 465 0.78 -11.75 1.33
CA VAL A 465 1.89 -12.50 0.72
C VAL A 465 3.15 -11.64 0.74
N VAL A 466 4.17 -12.10 1.45
CA VAL A 466 5.46 -11.40 1.53
C VAL A 466 6.29 -11.72 0.28
N GLU A 467 5.90 -11.11 -0.83
CA GLU A 467 6.63 -11.10 -2.09
C GLU A 467 7.57 -9.87 -2.16
N LEU A 468 8.19 -9.62 -3.30
CA LEU A 468 9.23 -8.62 -3.44
C LEU A 468 8.78 -7.20 -3.07
N THR A 469 7.58 -6.78 -3.47
CA THR A 469 7.04 -5.45 -3.15
C THR A 469 6.71 -5.30 -1.67
N LYS A 470 6.07 -6.31 -1.06
CA LYS A 470 5.79 -6.32 0.37
C LYS A 470 7.07 -6.29 1.20
N GLN A 471 8.06 -7.10 0.84
CA GLN A 471 9.36 -7.09 1.53
C GLN A 471 10.08 -5.74 1.38
N THR A 472 9.92 -5.08 0.24
CA THR A 472 10.45 -3.74 0.00
C THR A 472 9.75 -2.70 0.87
N ALA A 473 8.42 -2.77 0.99
CA ALA A 473 7.65 -1.89 1.86
C ALA A 473 8.09 -2.04 3.33
N ILE A 474 8.25 -3.28 3.81
CA ILE A 474 8.79 -3.57 5.15
C ILE A 474 10.17 -2.93 5.33
N TYR A 475 11.06 -3.08 4.34
CA TYR A 475 12.39 -2.46 4.40
C TYR A 475 12.31 -0.93 4.39
N ALA A 476 11.54 -0.34 3.47
CA ALA A 476 11.37 1.10 3.36
C ALA A 476 10.84 1.72 4.67
N THR A 477 9.90 1.05 5.30
CA THR A 477 9.34 1.44 6.59
C THR A 477 10.39 1.40 7.70
N ASN A 478 11.18 0.32 7.79
CA ASN A 478 12.20 0.18 8.82
C ASN A 478 13.33 1.22 8.71
N VAL A 479 13.72 1.60 7.49
CA VAL A 479 14.75 2.63 7.27
C VAL A 479 14.15 4.04 7.11
N GLY A 480 12.84 4.13 7.04
CA GLY A 480 12.11 5.40 6.88
C GLY A 480 12.35 6.10 5.55
N SER A 481 12.71 5.37 4.48
CA SER A 481 12.98 5.94 3.15
C SER A 481 12.72 4.91 2.06
N TRP A 482 12.05 5.32 0.97
CA TRP A 482 11.80 4.49 -0.20
C TRP A 482 12.93 4.52 -1.24
N VAL A 483 13.91 5.42 -1.12
CA VAL A 483 14.91 5.64 -2.17
C VAL A 483 15.75 4.38 -2.40
N VAL A 484 16.42 3.87 -1.37
CA VAL A 484 17.27 2.68 -1.49
C VAL A 484 16.44 1.40 -1.64
N PRO A 485 15.42 1.12 -0.79
CA PRO A 485 14.58 -0.06 -0.95
C PRO A 485 13.87 -0.12 -2.30
N GLY A 486 13.29 1.00 -2.75
CA GLY A 486 12.60 1.09 -4.03
C GLY A 486 13.55 0.90 -5.23
N ALA A 487 14.75 1.46 -5.18
CA ALA A 487 15.77 1.22 -6.20
C ALA A 487 16.16 -0.26 -6.28
N LEU A 488 16.39 -0.91 -5.13
CA LEU A 488 16.72 -2.35 -5.07
C LEU A 488 15.56 -3.21 -5.60
N CYS A 489 14.32 -2.86 -5.26
CA CYS A 489 13.11 -3.51 -5.78
C CYS A 489 13.01 -3.39 -7.30
N ALA A 490 13.17 -2.17 -7.83
CA ALA A 490 13.15 -1.93 -9.27
C ALA A 490 14.24 -2.73 -10.00
N ILE A 491 15.46 -2.75 -9.46
CA ILE A 491 16.57 -3.57 -10.00
C ILE A 491 16.20 -5.05 -9.98
N ALA A 492 15.62 -5.55 -8.88
CA ALA A 492 15.21 -6.95 -8.78
C ALA A 492 14.12 -7.31 -9.80
N TYR A 493 13.07 -6.47 -9.95
CA TYR A 493 12.06 -6.67 -11.00
C TYR A 493 12.64 -6.61 -12.41
N LEU A 494 13.60 -5.72 -12.67
CA LEU A 494 14.29 -5.65 -13.95
C LEU A 494 15.13 -6.91 -14.20
N MET A 495 15.84 -7.42 -13.18
CA MET A 495 16.61 -8.67 -13.28
C MET A 495 15.71 -9.88 -13.57
N LEU A 496 14.49 -9.91 -13.05
CA LEU A 496 13.50 -10.96 -13.35
C LEU A 496 12.85 -10.78 -14.72
N SER A 497 12.41 -9.58 -15.07
CA SER A 497 11.60 -9.33 -16.27
C SER A 497 12.41 -9.21 -17.56
N LEU A 498 13.63 -8.64 -17.53
CA LEU A 498 14.44 -8.43 -18.75
C LEU A 498 14.89 -9.74 -19.42
N PRO A 499 15.38 -10.77 -18.69
CA PRO A 499 15.71 -12.05 -19.31
C PRO A 499 14.49 -12.72 -19.94
N LEU A 500 13.33 -12.68 -19.27
CA LEU A 500 12.07 -13.22 -19.78
C LEU A 500 11.63 -12.50 -21.06
N SER A 501 11.67 -11.15 -21.04
CA SER A 501 11.33 -10.34 -22.21
C SER A 501 12.30 -10.56 -23.39
N ARG A 502 13.59 -10.85 -23.09
CA ARG A 502 14.55 -11.22 -24.14
C ARG A 502 14.26 -12.61 -24.70
N ALA A 503 13.99 -13.58 -23.83
CA ALA A 503 13.62 -14.94 -24.24
C ALA A 503 12.36 -14.92 -25.12
N ALA A 504 11.34 -14.13 -24.77
CA ALA A 504 10.15 -13.90 -25.57
C ALA A 504 10.49 -13.46 -27.00
N ARG A 505 11.27 -12.37 -27.12
CA ARG A 505 11.67 -11.83 -28.43
C ARG A 505 12.51 -12.80 -29.28
N VAL A 506 13.36 -13.60 -28.64
CA VAL A 506 14.13 -14.63 -29.34
C VAL A 506 13.23 -15.74 -29.86
N LEU A 507 12.27 -16.16 -29.03
CA LEU A 507 11.28 -17.18 -29.40
C LEU A 507 10.38 -16.69 -30.56
N GLU A 508 9.88 -15.48 -30.47
CA GLU A 508 9.09 -14.82 -31.49
C GLU A 508 9.84 -14.78 -32.85
N ARG A 509 11.10 -14.32 -32.87
CA ARG A 509 11.92 -14.24 -34.07
C ARG A 509 12.20 -15.60 -34.72
N ARG A 510 12.41 -16.65 -33.89
CA ARG A 510 12.63 -18.00 -34.40
C ARG A 510 11.40 -18.62 -35.05
N TRP A 511 10.20 -18.25 -34.59
CA TRP A 511 8.96 -18.90 -35.00
C TRP A 511 8.12 -18.04 -35.94
N SER A 512 8.42 -16.75 -36.08
CA SER A 512 7.87 -15.90 -37.16
C SER A 512 8.62 -16.03 -38.50
N ALA A 513 9.82 -16.63 -38.47
CA ALA A 513 10.66 -16.81 -39.68
C ALA A 513 10.47 -18.18 -40.36
N THR A 514 9.59 -19.03 -39.85
CA THR A 514 9.16 -20.34 -40.43
C THR A 514 7.66 -20.35 -40.67
#